data_479a8fdff60caf4f3c94bccb52796a0f
#
_entry.id   479a8fdff60caf4f3c94bccb52796a0f
#
_cell.length_a   1.000
_cell.length_b   1.000
_cell.length_c   1.000
_cell.angle_alpha   90.00
_cell.angle_beta   90.00
_cell.angle_gamma   90.00
#
_symmetry.space_group_name_H-M   'P 1'
#
loop_
_entity.id
_entity.type
_entity.pdbx_description
1 polymer ?
#
loop_
_entity_poly.entity_id
_entity_poly.type
_entity_poly.pdbx_seq_one_letter_code
_entity_poly.pdbx_strand_id
1 'polypeptide(L)'
;SFILKFIHLTKTNKNDTVLILFSSGSEGKPKGVELTGDNILGNAQQIANIINVSDDDIMLGTLPLFHAFGIVVTTYLPLIEGIKCVAHPDPTDGLAIAKLVSSYKATIMFGTSTFYRLYAKNQKIHPLMLESLRLTISGAEKLREDVRMEFKKRFGKDILEGFGTTETSPVATCNLPDVIAPDYTVQVGQKKGSVGMAIPGTTIKIVDPETFKELKENEEGMILISGIQVMKGYLNDEEKTSKVLKIINSKIYYITGDKGKIDE
;
A
#
# COMPACT_ATOMS: atom_id res chain seq x y z
N SER A 1 10.55 -8.99 31.73
CA SER A 1 11.86 -8.41 31.48
C SER A 1 12.05 -7.16 32.32
N PHE A 2 13.24 -6.97 32.88
CA PHE A 2 13.57 -5.87 33.82
C PHE A 2 13.43 -4.48 33.17
N ILE A 3 13.66 -4.39 31.88
CA ILE A 3 13.57 -3.14 31.09
C ILE A 3 12.13 -2.61 31.00
N LEU A 4 11.13 -3.47 30.90
CA LEU A 4 9.72 -3.07 30.79
C LEU A 4 9.16 -2.46 32.08
N LYS A 5 9.80 -2.65 33.23
CA LYS A 5 9.39 -2.04 34.51
C LYS A 5 9.76 -0.55 34.62
N PHE A 6 10.72 -0.08 33.83
CA PHE A 6 11.15 1.33 33.84
C PHE A 6 10.50 2.18 32.75
N ILE A 7 9.84 1.56 31.76
CA ILE A 7 9.10 2.29 30.71
C ILE A 7 7.64 2.33 31.16
N HIS A 8 7.18 3.49 31.60
CA HIS A 8 5.76 3.75 31.83
C HIS A 8 5.07 3.79 30.45
N LEU A 9 4.76 2.61 29.93
CA LEU A 9 3.91 2.51 28.74
C LEU A 9 2.50 2.93 29.16
N THR A 10 2.06 4.07 28.71
CA THR A 10 0.65 4.45 28.75
C THR A 10 -0.14 3.42 27.98
N LYS A 11 -1.16 2.83 28.63
CA LYS A 11 -2.12 1.98 27.92
C LYS A 11 -2.88 2.87 26.93
N THR A 12 -2.49 2.82 25.66
CA THR A 12 -3.26 3.45 24.59
C THR A 12 -4.47 2.57 24.26
N ASN A 13 -5.61 3.20 24.02
CA ASN A 13 -6.76 2.49 23.46
C ASN A 13 -6.50 2.28 21.98
N LYS A 14 -6.83 1.09 21.48
CA LYS A 14 -6.68 0.74 20.05
C LYS A 14 -7.40 1.70 19.10
N ASN A 15 -8.42 2.40 19.57
CA ASN A 15 -9.18 3.41 18.84
C ASN A 15 -8.61 4.83 18.97
N ASP A 16 -7.51 5.00 19.75
CA ASP A 16 -6.87 6.31 19.84
C ASP A 16 -6.19 6.65 18.52
N THR A 17 -6.26 7.92 18.14
CA THR A 17 -5.53 8.44 16.96
C THR A 17 -4.04 8.41 17.27
N VAL A 18 -3.29 7.62 16.52
CA VAL A 18 -1.83 7.47 16.67
C VAL A 18 -1.04 8.14 15.56
N LEU A 19 -1.71 8.48 14.45
CA LEU A 19 -1.10 9.13 13.31
C LEU A 19 -2.10 10.08 12.66
N ILE A 20 -1.63 11.28 12.31
CA ILE A 20 -2.37 12.24 11.50
C ILE A 20 -1.53 12.54 10.26
N LEU A 21 -2.10 12.28 9.09
CA LEU A 21 -1.46 12.58 7.81
C LEU A 21 -2.29 13.59 7.03
N PHE A 22 -1.61 14.55 6.43
CA PHE A 22 -2.29 15.53 5.59
C PHE A 22 -2.31 15.05 4.14
N SER A 23 -3.53 14.94 3.59
CA SER A 23 -3.74 14.70 2.17
C SER A 23 -4.17 15.99 1.45
N SER A 24 -3.82 16.09 0.16
CA SER A 24 -4.31 17.19 -0.68
C SER A 24 -5.82 17.03 -0.88
N GLY A 25 -6.60 17.93 -0.26
CA GLY A 25 -8.04 17.96 -0.50
C GLY A 25 -8.38 18.43 -1.92
N SER A 26 -9.44 17.88 -2.51
CA SER A 26 -9.99 18.31 -3.82
C SER A 26 -10.34 19.80 -3.90
N GLU A 27 -10.54 20.44 -2.74
CA GLU A 27 -10.85 21.88 -2.60
C GLU A 27 -9.62 22.76 -2.29
N GLY A 28 -8.39 22.21 -2.46
CA GLY A 28 -7.16 22.97 -2.25
C GLY A 28 -6.73 23.17 -0.79
N LYS A 29 -7.55 22.77 0.21
CA LYS A 29 -7.16 22.79 1.62
C LYS A 29 -6.72 21.40 2.07
N PRO A 30 -5.54 21.26 2.73
CA PRO A 30 -5.10 19.98 3.27
C PRO A 30 -6.12 19.43 4.28
N LYS A 31 -6.35 18.12 4.25
CA LYS A 31 -7.20 17.40 5.21
C LYS A 31 -6.31 16.55 6.11
N GLY A 32 -6.45 16.68 7.42
CA GLY A 32 -5.79 15.80 8.38
C GLY A 32 -6.56 14.50 8.51
N VAL A 33 -6.00 13.41 8.02
CA VAL A 33 -6.59 12.07 8.14
C VAL A 33 -6.15 11.45 9.46
N GLU A 34 -7.11 11.14 10.34
CA GLU A 34 -6.85 10.50 11.63
C GLU A 34 -6.84 8.97 11.49
N LEU A 35 -5.69 8.37 11.77
CA LEU A 35 -5.49 6.93 11.75
C LEU A 35 -5.29 6.41 13.18
N THR A 36 -6.04 5.38 13.53
CA THR A 36 -5.97 4.73 14.85
C THR A 36 -4.90 3.64 14.89
N GLY A 37 -4.58 3.16 16.11
CA GLY A 37 -3.72 2.00 16.29
C GLY A 37 -4.23 0.78 15.53
N ASP A 38 -5.54 0.50 15.57
CA ASP A 38 -6.17 -0.60 14.83
C ASP A 38 -6.03 -0.44 13.31
N ASN A 39 -6.15 0.79 12.78
CA ASN A 39 -5.99 1.02 11.34
C ASN A 39 -4.57 0.66 10.88
N ILE A 40 -3.55 1.16 11.59
CA ILE A 40 -2.14 0.95 11.23
C ILE A 40 -1.74 -0.51 11.41
N LEU A 41 -2.00 -1.09 12.60
CA LEU A 41 -1.66 -2.48 12.90
C LEU A 41 -2.40 -3.45 11.98
N GLY A 42 -3.71 -3.22 11.79
CA GLY A 42 -4.54 -4.06 10.93
C GLY A 42 -4.05 -4.04 9.48
N ASN A 43 -3.76 -2.86 8.92
CA ASN A 43 -3.26 -2.79 7.55
C ASN A 43 -1.85 -3.37 7.39
N ALA A 44 -0.95 -3.14 8.36
CA ALA A 44 0.37 -3.76 8.34
C ALA A 44 0.28 -5.29 8.33
N GLN A 45 -0.57 -5.88 9.18
CA GLN A 45 -0.81 -7.33 9.19
C GLN A 45 -1.45 -7.85 7.89
N GLN A 46 -2.42 -7.11 7.32
CA GLN A 46 -3.01 -7.45 6.04
C GLN A 46 -1.94 -7.49 4.94
N ILE A 47 -1.05 -6.50 4.89
CA ILE A 47 0.04 -6.44 3.91
C ILE A 47 1.03 -7.58 4.14
N ALA A 48 1.49 -7.79 5.39
CA ALA A 48 2.43 -8.86 5.72
C ALA A 48 1.95 -10.23 5.26
N ASN A 49 0.66 -10.52 5.49
CA ASN A 49 0.05 -11.78 5.06
C ASN A 49 0.04 -11.97 3.55
N ILE A 50 -0.32 -10.93 2.77
CA ILE A 50 -0.41 -11.09 1.30
C ILE A 50 0.95 -11.18 0.63
N ILE A 51 1.97 -10.47 1.14
CA ILE A 51 3.32 -10.52 0.58
C ILE A 51 4.15 -11.68 1.13
N ASN A 52 3.57 -12.47 2.01
CA ASN A 52 4.20 -13.64 2.65
C ASN A 52 5.58 -13.30 3.20
N VAL A 53 5.60 -12.38 4.19
CA VAL A 53 6.82 -11.92 4.84
C VAL A 53 7.53 -13.08 5.53
N SER A 54 8.86 -13.11 5.43
CA SER A 54 9.73 -14.08 6.10
C SER A 54 10.85 -13.40 6.87
N ASP A 55 11.49 -14.14 7.78
CA ASP A 55 12.63 -13.67 8.59
C ASP A 55 13.86 -13.30 7.73
N ASP A 56 13.94 -13.83 6.51
CA ASP A 56 15.01 -13.55 5.56
C ASP A 56 14.76 -12.28 4.75
N ASP A 57 13.56 -11.68 4.85
CA ASP A 57 13.26 -10.49 4.09
C ASP A 57 14.00 -9.25 4.61
N ILE A 58 14.40 -8.44 3.67
CA ILE A 58 15.00 -7.13 3.91
C ILE A 58 14.24 -6.11 3.07
N MET A 59 13.57 -5.20 3.76
CA MET A 59 12.79 -4.15 3.12
C MET A 59 13.63 -2.95 2.76
N LEU A 60 13.42 -2.40 1.58
CA LEU A 60 14.01 -1.14 1.17
C LEU A 60 13.06 0.02 1.52
N GLY A 61 13.45 0.86 2.45
CA GLY A 61 12.69 2.04 2.91
C GLY A 61 13.15 3.31 2.22
N THR A 62 12.54 3.65 1.09
CA THR A 62 12.90 4.86 0.31
C THR A 62 11.75 5.83 0.13
N LEU A 63 10.52 5.41 0.46
CA LEU A 63 9.35 6.25 0.29
C LEU A 63 9.30 7.38 1.34
N PRO A 64 8.78 8.57 0.98
CA PRO A 64 8.68 9.70 1.90
C PRO A 64 7.79 9.39 3.12
N LEU A 65 8.30 9.63 4.33
CA LEU A 65 7.59 9.32 5.58
C LEU A 65 6.39 10.24 5.88
N PHE A 66 6.29 11.37 5.22
CA PHE A 66 5.12 12.25 5.32
C PHE A 66 3.92 11.77 4.51
N HIS A 67 4.08 10.68 3.75
CA HIS A 67 3.02 10.04 2.97
C HIS A 67 2.63 8.70 3.58
N ALA A 68 1.32 8.36 3.59
CA ALA A 68 0.82 7.11 4.18
C ALA A 68 1.55 5.87 3.64
N PHE A 69 1.79 5.82 2.34
CA PHE A 69 2.51 4.72 1.70
C PHE A 69 3.94 4.56 2.24
N GLY A 70 4.66 5.67 2.47
CA GLY A 70 6.00 5.62 3.06
C GLY A 70 5.98 5.21 4.53
N ILE A 71 5.26 5.94 5.37
CA ILE A 71 5.33 5.70 6.82
C ILE A 71 4.75 4.35 7.23
N VAL A 72 3.64 3.90 6.62
CA VAL A 72 3.03 2.63 7.02
C VAL A 72 3.80 1.44 6.45
N VAL A 73 4.05 1.39 5.13
CA VAL A 73 4.68 0.20 4.52
C VAL A 73 6.20 0.14 4.69
N THR A 74 6.90 1.26 4.82
CA THR A 74 8.37 1.23 4.94
C THR A 74 8.88 1.54 6.33
N THR A 75 7.99 1.82 7.30
CA THR A 75 8.38 2.05 8.70
C THR A 75 7.57 1.20 9.66
N TYR A 76 6.24 1.37 9.73
CA TYR A 76 5.43 0.59 10.67
C TYR A 76 5.42 -0.89 10.36
N LEU A 77 5.22 -1.29 9.09
CA LEU A 77 5.21 -2.69 8.70
C LEU A 77 6.50 -3.42 9.12
N PRO A 78 7.73 -2.97 8.75
CA PRO A 78 8.93 -3.67 9.16
C PRO A 78 9.16 -3.64 10.68
N LEU A 79 8.74 -2.60 11.40
CA LEU A 79 8.83 -2.56 12.86
C LEU A 79 7.88 -3.54 13.55
N ILE A 80 6.65 -3.69 13.03
CA ILE A 80 5.61 -4.57 13.59
C ILE A 80 5.98 -6.04 13.34
N GLU A 81 6.42 -6.35 12.13
CA GLU A 81 6.73 -7.73 11.70
C GLU A 81 8.18 -8.14 12.01
N GLY A 82 9.00 -7.24 12.54
CA GLY A 82 10.41 -7.54 12.83
C GLY A 82 11.31 -7.68 11.60
N ILE A 83 10.91 -7.13 10.44
CA ILE A 83 11.66 -7.22 9.18
C ILE A 83 12.84 -6.24 9.23
N LYS A 84 14.00 -6.68 8.74
CA LYS A 84 15.14 -5.80 8.55
C LYS A 84 14.79 -4.72 7.51
N CYS A 85 15.18 -3.47 7.78
CA CYS A 85 14.93 -2.36 6.86
C CYS A 85 16.23 -1.62 6.54
N VAL A 86 16.46 -1.38 5.26
CA VAL A 86 17.54 -0.53 4.75
C VAL A 86 16.94 0.74 4.21
N ALA A 87 17.22 1.88 4.83
CA ALA A 87 16.62 3.16 4.49
C ALA A 87 17.52 4.04 3.63
N HIS A 88 16.91 4.78 2.70
CA HIS A 88 17.54 5.85 1.93
C HIS A 88 16.57 7.03 1.82
N PRO A 89 16.98 8.26 2.17
CA PRO A 89 16.08 9.40 2.29
C PRO A 89 15.62 9.97 0.95
N ASP A 90 16.37 9.73 -0.13
CA ASP A 90 16.06 10.25 -1.46
C ASP A 90 15.61 9.14 -2.42
N PRO A 91 14.29 9.02 -2.71
CA PRO A 91 13.78 8.02 -3.63
C PRO A 91 14.20 8.26 -5.09
N THR A 92 14.76 9.42 -5.42
CA THR A 92 15.18 9.75 -6.77
C THR A 92 16.63 9.33 -7.07
N ASP A 93 17.44 9.07 -6.05
CA ASP A 93 18.81 8.55 -6.22
C ASP A 93 18.82 7.04 -6.51
N GLY A 94 18.39 6.68 -7.71
CA GLY A 94 18.28 5.29 -8.13
C GLY A 94 19.61 4.51 -8.07
N LEU A 95 20.76 5.17 -8.24
CA LEU A 95 22.05 4.47 -8.17
C LEU A 95 22.43 4.12 -6.73
N ALA A 96 22.25 5.03 -5.78
CA ALA A 96 22.46 4.73 -4.35
C ALA A 96 21.52 3.62 -3.88
N ILE A 97 20.24 3.70 -4.27
CA ILE A 97 19.23 2.68 -3.98
C ILE A 97 19.64 1.32 -4.54
N ALA A 98 20.05 1.23 -5.80
CA ALA A 98 20.49 -0.03 -6.41
C ALA A 98 21.73 -0.61 -5.70
N LYS A 99 22.67 0.25 -5.28
CA LYS A 99 23.83 -0.16 -4.46
C LYS A 99 23.39 -0.75 -3.12
N LEU A 100 22.41 -0.12 -2.45
CA LEU A 100 21.87 -0.64 -1.18
C LEU A 100 21.18 -1.99 -1.38
N VAL A 101 20.36 -2.14 -2.41
CA VAL A 101 19.75 -3.44 -2.76
C VAL A 101 20.81 -4.50 -2.94
N SER A 102 21.86 -4.23 -3.73
CA SER A 102 22.95 -5.17 -3.97
C SER A 102 23.75 -5.51 -2.72
N SER A 103 24.12 -4.49 -1.91
CA SER A 103 24.99 -4.65 -0.74
C SER A 103 24.30 -5.37 0.41
N TYR A 104 23.03 -5.05 0.66
CA TYR A 104 22.26 -5.60 1.77
C TYR A 104 21.34 -6.76 1.34
N LYS A 105 21.33 -7.11 0.05
CA LYS A 105 20.45 -8.14 -0.50
C LYS A 105 18.96 -7.88 -0.20
N ALA A 106 18.54 -6.60 -0.32
CA ALA A 106 17.14 -6.25 -0.11
C ALA A 106 16.22 -7.08 -1.02
N THR A 107 15.10 -7.56 -0.45
CA THR A 107 14.18 -8.50 -1.10
C THR A 107 12.85 -7.87 -1.49
N ILE A 108 12.43 -6.81 -0.78
CA ILE A 108 11.16 -6.14 -0.98
C ILE A 108 11.40 -4.65 -1.23
N MET A 109 10.79 -4.15 -2.30
CA MET A 109 10.87 -2.74 -2.68
C MET A 109 9.48 -2.21 -3.00
N PHE A 110 9.09 -1.14 -2.30
CA PHE A 110 7.92 -0.33 -2.62
C PHE A 110 8.35 0.94 -3.34
N GLY A 111 7.57 1.36 -4.33
CA GLY A 111 7.86 2.56 -5.10
C GLY A 111 6.62 3.11 -5.79
N THR A 112 6.81 4.14 -6.59
CA THR A 112 5.80 4.66 -7.50
C THR A 112 6.20 4.41 -8.94
N SER A 113 5.26 4.50 -9.87
CA SER A 113 5.53 4.40 -11.31
C SER A 113 6.65 5.37 -11.73
N THR A 114 6.63 6.58 -11.17
CA THR A 114 7.64 7.61 -11.42
C THR A 114 9.04 7.18 -10.98
N PHE A 115 9.19 6.62 -9.77
CA PHE A 115 10.50 6.16 -9.27
C PHE A 115 11.01 4.97 -10.07
N TYR A 116 10.17 3.97 -10.35
CA TYR A 116 10.55 2.83 -11.18
C TYR A 116 11.01 3.25 -12.58
N ARG A 117 10.38 4.29 -13.15
CA ARG A 117 10.81 4.87 -14.42
C ARG A 117 12.21 5.49 -14.32
N LEU A 118 12.50 6.23 -13.25
CA LEU A 118 13.83 6.80 -13.03
C LEU A 118 14.90 5.71 -12.94
N TYR A 119 14.61 4.63 -12.22
CA TYR A 119 15.55 3.50 -12.09
C TYR A 119 15.74 2.77 -13.41
N ALA A 120 14.66 2.51 -14.14
CA ALA A 120 14.73 1.85 -15.45
C ALA A 120 15.52 2.65 -16.49
N LYS A 121 15.48 3.99 -16.45
CA LYS A 121 16.23 4.85 -17.37
C LYS A 121 17.68 5.12 -16.97
N ASN A 122 18.05 4.87 -15.71
CA ASN A 122 19.39 5.17 -15.22
C ASN A 122 20.41 4.12 -15.68
N GLN A 123 21.17 4.44 -16.72
CA GLN A 123 22.15 3.54 -17.34
C GLN A 123 23.31 3.10 -16.39
N LYS A 124 23.52 3.79 -15.27
CA LYS A 124 24.52 3.42 -14.26
C LYS A 124 24.07 2.26 -13.37
N ILE A 125 22.77 1.92 -13.37
CA ILE A 125 22.25 0.77 -12.59
C ILE A 125 22.45 -0.49 -13.44
N HIS A 126 23.35 -1.36 -12.96
CA HIS A 126 23.52 -2.67 -13.60
C HIS A 126 22.36 -3.60 -13.19
N PRO A 127 21.78 -4.41 -14.12
CA PRO A 127 20.63 -5.28 -13.81
C PRO A 127 20.83 -6.19 -12.60
N LEU A 128 22.01 -6.76 -12.41
CA LEU A 128 22.35 -7.63 -11.27
C LEU A 128 22.28 -6.92 -9.92
N MET A 129 22.30 -5.58 -9.88
CA MET A 129 22.19 -4.86 -8.60
C MET A 129 20.81 -5.03 -7.96
N LEU A 130 19.79 -5.37 -8.74
CA LEU A 130 18.42 -5.59 -8.26
C LEU A 130 18.05 -7.10 -8.22
N GLU A 131 19.02 -7.99 -8.37
CA GLU A 131 18.78 -9.44 -8.48
C GLU A 131 18.07 -10.02 -7.25
N SER A 132 18.43 -9.55 -6.05
CA SER A 132 17.86 -10.04 -4.79
C SER A 132 16.39 -9.68 -4.58
N LEU A 133 15.84 -8.69 -5.31
CA LEU A 133 14.43 -8.32 -5.16
C LEU A 133 13.52 -9.48 -5.58
N ARG A 134 12.70 -9.96 -4.65
CA ARG A 134 11.62 -10.92 -4.92
C ARG A 134 10.27 -10.24 -5.16
N LEU A 135 10.06 -9.06 -4.54
CA LEU A 135 8.86 -8.27 -4.70
C LEU A 135 9.19 -6.81 -5.02
N THR A 136 8.56 -6.29 -6.06
CA THR A 136 8.56 -4.88 -6.44
C THR A 136 7.11 -4.43 -6.60
N ILE A 137 6.65 -3.56 -5.70
CA ILE A 137 5.25 -3.14 -5.61
C ILE A 137 5.13 -1.65 -5.88
N SER A 138 4.22 -1.27 -6.77
CA SER A 138 3.91 0.12 -7.11
C SER A 138 2.57 0.53 -6.52
N GLY A 139 2.52 1.73 -5.93
CA GLY A 139 1.29 2.33 -5.42
C GLY A 139 1.33 3.85 -5.50
N ALA A 140 0.32 4.52 -4.94
CA ALA A 140 0.13 5.95 -4.88
C ALA A 140 -0.14 6.66 -6.21
N GLU A 141 0.22 6.07 -7.33
CA GLU A 141 -0.11 6.53 -8.69
C GLU A 141 -0.28 5.34 -9.62
N LYS A 142 -1.02 5.52 -10.70
CA LYS A 142 -1.24 4.47 -11.70
C LYS A 142 0.09 4.00 -12.29
N LEU A 143 0.30 2.70 -12.29
CA LEU A 143 1.47 2.10 -12.93
C LEU A 143 1.34 2.19 -14.46
N ARG A 144 2.26 2.93 -15.07
CA ARG A 144 2.30 3.07 -16.53
C ARG A 144 2.84 1.80 -17.17
N GLU A 145 2.18 1.33 -18.21
CA GLU A 145 2.56 0.09 -18.89
C GLU A 145 3.97 0.16 -19.52
N ASP A 146 4.34 1.31 -20.08
CA ASP A 146 5.68 1.53 -20.62
C ASP A 146 6.77 1.37 -19.56
N VAL A 147 6.50 1.87 -18.34
CA VAL A 147 7.40 1.73 -17.18
C VAL A 147 7.53 0.28 -16.75
N ARG A 148 6.40 -0.41 -16.60
CA ARG A 148 6.37 -1.83 -16.20
C ARG A 148 7.17 -2.69 -17.18
N MET A 149 6.95 -2.49 -18.48
CA MET A 149 7.67 -3.25 -19.52
C MET A 149 9.16 -2.92 -19.57
N GLU A 150 9.54 -1.63 -19.49
CA GLU A 150 10.94 -1.22 -19.49
C GLU A 150 11.69 -1.77 -18.26
N PHE A 151 11.08 -1.71 -17.07
CA PHE A 151 11.65 -2.25 -15.85
C PHE A 151 11.83 -3.76 -15.92
N LYS A 152 10.79 -4.49 -16.38
CA LYS A 152 10.85 -5.94 -16.58
C LYS A 152 11.91 -6.34 -17.60
N LYS A 153 11.95 -5.66 -18.75
CA LYS A 153 12.95 -5.92 -19.80
C LYS A 153 14.37 -5.73 -19.29
N ARG A 154 14.59 -4.71 -18.47
CA ARG A 154 15.93 -4.36 -18.00
C ARG A 154 16.40 -5.19 -16.81
N PHE A 155 15.55 -5.40 -15.83
CA PHE A 155 15.93 -6.01 -14.54
C PHE A 155 15.36 -7.42 -14.35
N GLY A 156 14.51 -7.91 -15.24
CA GLY A 156 13.86 -9.21 -15.11
C GLY A 156 12.84 -9.29 -13.98
N LYS A 157 12.37 -8.13 -13.45
CA LYS A 157 11.46 -8.05 -12.31
C LYS A 157 10.10 -7.51 -12.76
N ASP A 158 9.03 -8.16 -12.30
CA ASP A 158 7.67 -7.65 -12.47
C ASP A 158 7.37 -6.57 -11.43
N ILE A 159 6.65 -5.52 -11.82
CA ILE A 159 6.11 -4.55 -10.87
C ILE A 159 4.64 -4.89 -10.65
N LEU A 160 4.29 -5.18 -9.40
CA LEU A 160 2.93 -5.46 -8.96
C LEU A 160 2.24 -4.15 -8.57
N GLU A 161 1.05 -3.91 -9.08
CA GLU A 161 0.32 -2.68 -8.78
C GLU A 161 -0.64 -2.90 -7.63
N GLY A 162 -0.66 -1.95 -6.68
CA GLY A 162 -1.63 -1.88 -5.60
C GLY A 162 -2.36 -0.54 -5.59
N PHE A 163 -3.51 -0.50 -4.94
CA PHE A 163 -4.33 0.69 -4.78
C PHE A 163 -4.72 0.90 -3.32
N GLY A 164 -4.85 2.17 -2.99
CA GLY A 164 -5.36 2.64 -1.72
C GLY A 164 -5.13 4.13 -1.55
N THR A 165 -5.61 4.66 -0.44
CA THR A 165 -5.59 6.09 -0.13
C THR A 165 -5.06 6.31 1.28
N THR A 166 -4.75 7.55 1.65
CA THR A 166 -4.39 7.87 3.03
C THR A 166 -5.48 7.44 4.01
N GLU A 167 -6.74 7.56 3.60
CA GLU A 167 -7.92 7.18 4.37
C GLU A 167 -8.10 5.65 4.53
N THR A 168 -7.27 4.84 3.83
CA THR A 168 -7.26 3.36 3.94
C THR A 168 -5.94 2.79 4.49
N SER A 169 -5.07 3.59 5.09
CA SER A 169 -3.91 3.25 5.94
C SER A 169 -2.73 2.45 5.33
N PRO A 170 -2.30 2.53 4.09
CA PRO A 170 -2.92 3.07 2.89
C PRO A 170 -3.49 2.02 1.95
N VAL A 171 -3.25 0.69 2.15
CA VAL A 171 -3.48 -0.36 1.14
C VAL A 171 -4.87 -0.93 1.24
N ALA A 172 -5.56 -1.02 0.12
CA ALA A 172 -6.88 -1.67 0.00
C ALA A 172 -6.85 -2.87 -0.96
N THR A 173 -6.08 -2.78 -2.06
CA THR A 173 -5.89 -3.88 -3.01
C THR A 173 -4.43 -4.03 -3.40
N CYS A 174 -4.05 -5.21 -3.87
CA CYS A 174 -2.72 -5.47 -4.42
C CYS A 174 -2.75 -6.64 -5.39
N ASN A 175 -2.01 -6.52 -6.50
CA ASN A 175 -1.60 -7.67 -7.29
C ASN A 175 -0.50 -8.43 -6.55
N LEU A 176 -0.48 -9.75 -6.68
CA LEU A 176 0.49 -10.65 -6.07
C LEU A 176 1.19 -11.48 -7.14
N PRO A 177 2.34 -12.07 -6.86
CA PRO A 177 2.93 -13.04 -7.77
C PRO A 177 2.00 -14.22 -8.01
N ASP A 178 2.02 -14.78 -9.22
CA ASP A 178 1.35 -16.04 -9.49
C ASP A 178 2.01 -17.17 -8.67
N VAL A 179 1.20 -18.10 -8.19
CA VAL A 179 1.66 -19.24 -7.40
C VAL A 179 1.37 -20.53 -8.15
N ILE A 180 2.38 -21.38 -8.26
CA ILE A 180 2.22 -22.74 -8.81
C ILE A 180 1.98 -23.68 -7.63
N ALA A 181 0.80 -24.29 -7.57
CA ALA A 181 0.47 -25.29 -6.57
C ALA A 181 1.22 -26.61 -6.81
N PRO A 182 1.32 -27.52 -5.82
CA PRO A 182 2.01 -28.79 -5.97
C PRO A 182 1.46 -29.70 -7.08
N ASP A 183 0.21 -29.51 -7.47
CA ASP A 183 -0.45 -30.22 -8.58
C ASP A 183 -0.25 -29.53 -9.94
N TYR A 184 0.64 -28.53 -10.01
CA TYR A 184 0.94 -27.70 -11.17
C TYR A 184 -0.20 -26.77 -11.62
N THR A 185 -1.27 -26.63 -10.85
CA THR A 185 -2.26 -25.60 -11.11
C THR A 185 -1.66 -24.22 -10.81
N VAL A 186 -1.98 -23.23 -11.64
CA VAL A 186 -1.52 -21.84 -11.45
C VAL A 186 -2.61 -21.03 -10.79
N GLN A 187 -2.34 -20.54 -9.59
CA GLN A 187 -3.15 -19.52 -8.97
C GLN A 187 -2.66 -18.17 -9.47
N VAL A 188 -3.47 -17.54 -10.31
CA VAL A 188 -3.18 -16.21 -10.86
C VAL A 188 -3.35 -15.18 -9.76
N GLY A 189 -2.26 -14.49 -9.44
CA GLY A 189 -2.22 -13.46 -8.40
C GLY A 189 -2.23 -12.03 -8.97
N GLN A 190 -1.98 -11.89 -10.27
CA GLN A 190 -1.88 -10.59 -10.93
C GLN A 190 -2.68 -10.51 -12.22
N LYS A 191 -3.24 -9.33 -12.48
CA LYS A 191 -3.92 -9.02 -13.73
C LYS A 191 -3.41 -7.67 -14.25
N LYS A 192 -2.90 -7.68 -15.46
CA LYS A 192 -2.40 -6.47 -16.12
C LYS A 192 -3.50 -5.41 -16.25
N GLY A 193 -3.19 -4.17 -15.85
CA GLY A 193 -4.14 -3.06 -15.89
C GLY A 193 -5.18 -3.06 -14.77
N SER A 194 -5.06 -4.00 -13.82
CA SER A 194 -5.82 -4.06 -12.59
C SER A 194 -4.96 -3.61 -11.41
N VAL A 195 -5.60 -3.07 -10.39
CA VAL A 195 -4.96 -2.76 -9.09
C VAL A 195 -4.96 -3.95 -8.14
N GLY A 196 -5.33 -5.12 -8.62
CA GLY A 196 -5.31 -6.38 -7.89
C GLY A 196 -6.55 -6.67 -7.06
N MET A 197 -6.45 -7.69 -6.23
CA MET A 197 -7.53 -8.18 -5.36
C MET A 197 -7.57 -7.38 -4.06
N ALA A 198 -8.77 -7.31 -3.46
CA ALA A 198 -8.94 -6.79 -2.11
C ALA A 198 -8.07 -7.59 -1.12
N ILE A 199 -7.33 -6.87 -0.26
CA ILE A 199 -6.53 -7.52 0.78
C ILE A 199 -7.43 -8.16 1.85
N PRO A 200 -6.97 -9.17 2.60
CA PRO A 200 -7.80 -9.90 3.58
C PRO A 200 -8.54 -8.98 4.55
N GLY A 201 -9.83 -9.22 4.76
CA GLY A 201 -10.66 -8.40 5.66
C GLY A 201 -11.14 -7.08 5.04
N THR A 202 -10.81 -6.81 3.79
CA THR A 202 -11.30 -5.64 3.02
C THR A 202 -12.49 -6.03 2.17
N THR A 203 -13.52 -5.19 2.17
CA THR A 203 -14.67 -5.31 1.27
C THR A 203 -14.68 -4.12 0.33
N ILE A 204 -14.74 -4.39 -0.97
CA ILE A 204 -14.86 -3.37 -2.01
C ILE A 204 -16.24 -3.50 -2.66
N LYS A 205 -16.89 -2.37 -2.89
CA LYS A 205 -18.13 -2.27 -3.65
C LYS A 205 -17.97 -1.22 -4.74
N ILE A 206 -18.59 -1.50 -5.88
CA ILE A 206 -18.77 -0.50 -6.93
C ILE A 206 -20.23 -0.10 -6.92
N VAL A 207 -20.47 1.19 -6.78
CA VAL A 207 -21.84 1.72 -6.69
C VAL A 207 -22.08 2.84 -7.69
N ASP A 208 -23.31 3.04 -8.05
CA ASP A 208 -23.75 4.25 -8.73
C ASP A 208 -23.53 5.47 -7.81
N PRO A 209 -22.87 6.53 -8.26
CA PRO A 209 -22.48 7.66 -7.41
C PRO A 209 -23.65 8.48 -6.88
N GLU A 210 -24.83 8.45 -7.54
CA GLU A 210 -26.01 9.23 -7.16
C GLU A 210 -26.93 8.43 -6.22
N THR A 211 -27.20 7.19 -6.56
CA THR A 211 -28.16 6.34 -5.85
C THR A 211 -27.53 5.43 -4.80
N PHE A 212 -26.19 5.26 -4.80
CA PHE A 212 -25.44 4.30 -3.99
C PHE A 212 -25.90 2.84 -4.17
N LYS A 213 -26.61 2.54 -5.24
CA LYS A 213 -26.98 1.18 -5.59
C LYS A 213 -25.74 0.43 -6.10
N GLU A 214 -25.53 -0.77 -5.58
CA GLU A 214 -24.43 -1.64 -5.99
C GLU A 214 -24.58 -2.03 -7.46
N LEU A 215 -23.51 -1.88 -8.22
CA LEU A 215 -23.44 -2.21 -9.64
C LEU A 215 -22.97 -3.65 -9.84
N LYS A 216 -23.23 -4.19 -11.01
CA LYS A 216 -22.80 -5.55 -11.39
C LYS A 216 -21.32 -5.56 -11.80
N GLU A 217 -20.77 -6.76 -11.88
CA GLU A 217 -19.45 -6.98 -12.44
C GLU A 217 -19.31 -6.31 -13.82
N ASN A 218 -18.14 -5.75 -14.07
CA ASN A 218 -17.79 -5.01 -15.28
C ASN A 218 -18.52 -3.66 -15.48
N GLU A 219 -19.44 -3.27 -14.61
CA GLU A 219 -20.02 -1.93 -14.61
C GLU A 219 -19.12 -0.96 -13.86
N GLU A 220 -18.87 0.20 -14.46
CA GLU A 220 -18.04 1.25 -13.85
C GLU A 220 -18.86 2.15 -12.93
N GLY A 221 -18.35 2.37 -11.72
CA GLY A 221 -18.97 3.23 -10.72
C GLY A 221 -17.97 3.74 -9.70
N MET A 222 -18.47 4.29 -8.61
CA MET A 222 -17.69 4.80 -7.50
C MET A 222 -17.22 3.66 -6.59
N ILE A 223 -15.94 3.69 -6.21
CA ILE A 223 -15.35 2.68 -5.33
C ILE A 223 -15.66 3.01 -3.88
N LEU A 224 -16.23 2.04 -3.15
CA LEU A 224 -16.40 2.06 -1.71
C LEU A 224 -15.53 1.00 -1.06
N ILE A 225 -14.87 1.35 0.05
CA ILE A 225 -13.96 0.46 0.77
C ILE A 225 -14.38 0.34 2.23
N SER A 226 -14.47 -0.87 2.74
CA SER A 226 -14.71 -1.18 4.14
C SER A 226 -13.67 -2.17 4.65
N GLY A 227 -13.20 -1.95 5.87
CA GLY A 227 -12.20 -2.80 6.53
C GLY A 227 -11.59 -2.11 7.74
N ILE A 228 -10.76 -2.84 8.49
CA ILE A 228 -10.08 -2.32 9.67
C ILE A 228 -9.16 -1.14 9.35
N GLN A 229 -8.67 -1.06 8.13
CA GLN A 229 -7.77 -0.02 7.66
C GLN A 229 -8.45 1.32 7.35
N VAL A 230 -9.78 1.38 7.36
CA VAL A 230 -10.52 2.62 7.09
C VAL A 230 -10.34 3.60 8.24
N MET A 231 -9.96 4.83 7.93
CA MET A 231 -9.67 5.92 8.88
C MET A 231 -10.78 6.14 9.90
N LYS A 232 -10.42 6.77 11.02
CA LYS A 232 -11.37 7.25 12.02
C LYS A 232 -12.20 8.42 11.48
N GLY A 233 -11.58 9.34 10.76
CA GLY A 233 -12.20 10.53 10.20
C GLY A 233 -11.19 11.59 9.81
N TYR A 234 -11.69 12.77 9.45
CA TYR A 234 -10.87 13.96 9.25
C TYR A 234 -10.77 14.78 10.53
N LEU A 235 -9.56 15.20 10.87
CA LEU A 235 -9.26 15.97 12.08
C LEU A 235 -10.09 17.25 12.13
N ASN A 236 -10.88 17.41 13.21
CA ASN A 236 -11.75 18.57 13.46
C ASN A 236 -12.71 18.90 12.29
N ASP A 237 -13.11 17.90 11.49
CA ASP A 237 -14.00 18.10 10.34
C ASP A 237 -15.02 16.97 10.25
N GLU A 238 -15.99 16.98 11.20
CA GLU A 238 -17.07 15.96 11.26
C GLU A 238 -17.98 16.05 10.03
N GLU A 239 -18.17 17.24 9.47
CA GLU A 239 -18.99 17.44 8.29
C GLU A 239 -18.40 16.70 7.08
N LYS A 240 -17.10 16.88 6.80
CA LYS A 240 -16.43 16.14 5.73
C LYS A 240 -16.35 14.65 6.03
N THR A 241 -16.11 14.28 7.27
CA THR A 241 -16.09 12.87 7.69
C THR A 241 -17.41 12.18 7.37
N SER A 242 -18.55 12.78 7.71
CA SER A 242 -19.87 12.20 7.46
C SER A 242 -20.23 12.12 5.96
N LYS A 243 -19.61 12.96 5.13
CA LYS A 243 -19.77 12.88 3.66
C LYS A 243 -19.07 11.69 3.04
N VAL A 244 -17.95 11.25 3.62
CA VAL A 244 -17.11 10.19 3.05
C VAL A 244 -17.17 8.87 3.80
N LEU A 245 -17.64 8.84 5.05
CA LEU A 245 -17.88 7.61 5.80
C LEU A 245 -19.38 7.34 5.87
N LYS A 246 -19.81 6.23 5.27
CA LYS A 246 -21.22 5.81 5.29
C LYS A 246 -21.40 4.45 5.92
N ILE A 247 -22.49 4.27 6.67
CA ILE A 247 -22.90 2.98 7.21
C ILE A 247 -23.83 2.32 6.21
N ILE A 248 -23.43 1.17 5.67
CA ILE A 248 -24.23 0.33 4.78
C ILE A 248 -24.24 -1.08 5.36
N ASN A 249 -25.42 -1.63 5.65
CA ASN A 249 -25.58 -2.97 6.25
C ASN A 249 -24.69 -3.19 7.50
N SER A 250 -24.70 -2.22 8.42
CA SER A 250 -23.94 -2.22 9.69
C SER A 250 -22.41 -2.22 9.51
N LYS A 251 -21.89 -1.93 8.33
CA LYS A 251 -20.45 -1.75 8.05
C LYS A 251 -20.17 -0.31 7.65
N ILE A 252 -19.04 0.23 8.09
CA ILE A 252 -18.57 1.55 7.66
C ILE A 252 -17.85 1.38 6.32
N TYR A 253 -18.26 2.17 5.34
CA TYR A 253 -17.61 2.28 4.03
C TYR A 253 -17.05 3.67 3.83
N TYR A 254 -15.81 3.73 3.38
CA TYR A 254 -15.17 4.93 2.88
C TYR A 254 -15.50 5.11 1.41
N ILE A 255 -16.02 6.29 1.06
CA ILE A 255 -16.31 6.73 -0.30
C ILE A 255 -15.03 7.34 -0.86
N THR A 256 -14.36 6.66 -1.77
CA THR A 256 -13.05 7.08 -2.26
C THR A 256 -13.10 8.32 -3.14
N GLY A 257 -14.20 8.51 -3.85
CA GLY A 257 -14.29 9.47 -4.96
C GLY A 257 -13.63 8.96 -6.26
N ASP A 258 -12.98 7.82 -6.22
CA ASP A 258 -12.38 7.19 -7.40
C ASP A 258 -13.41 6.34 -8.15
N LYS A 259 -13.22 6.25 -9.46
CA LYS A 259 -14.03 5.43 -10.37
C LYS A 259 -13.31 4.13 -10.71
N GLY A 260 -14.04 3.03 -10.66
CA GLY A 260 -13.51 1.72 -11.01
C GLY A 260 -14.60 0.71 -11.30
N LYS A 261 -14.18 -0.52 -11.54
CA LYS A 261 -15.07 -1.69 -11.70
C LYS A 261 -14.43 -2.93 -11.10
N ILE A 262 -15.23 -3.91 -10.78
CA ILE A 262 -14.79 -5.28 -10.46
C ILE A 262 -14.97 -6.11 -11.71
N ASP A 263 -13.93 -6.82 -12.11
CA ASP A 263 -13.97 -7.79 -13.21
C ASP A 263 -13.84 -9.23 -12.67
N GLU A 264 -13.93 -10.22 -13.54
CA GLU A 264 -13.76 -11.64 -13.22
C GLU A 264 -12.34 -11.96 -12.72
#